data_fc1348b80c9c6a78eb2dd55354c3e2a3
#
_entry.id   fc1348b80c9c6a78eb2dd55354c3e2a3
#
_cell.length_a   1.000
_cell.length_b   1.000
_cell.length_c   1.000
_cell.angle_alpha   90.00
_cell.angle_beta   90.00
_cell.angle_gamma   90.00
#
_symmetry.space_group_name_H-M   'P 1'
#
loop_
_entity.id
_entity.type
_entity.pdbx_description
1 polymer ?
#
loop_
_entity_poly.entity_id
_entity_poly.type
_entity_poly.pdbx_seq_one_letter_code
_entity_poly.pdbx_strand_id
1 'polypeptide(L)'
;MEQITYGASSGIFKIEKPTILKCPFPGFEDDLRCEQRAYELLGRHPRIAHYYGRFNNVGCELEYYRNGCIDKIMTTMHGELPYLKWAEQIAEALVFMHSKGIIHCDLRTPNILVTDIAPADFASCCIDGVKVSTVTNIARYRPPSWENYKECKVSLQNDFFVFGSVVYFLITHEAPYKDLEDHEAIKLYTVGKFPDVSRWPLGTVMNKCWRGEYSTTSHLLKDIHQCTSLPLHLKWWFADMFFSYRSCEIRITF
;
A
#
# COMPACT_ATOMS: atom_id res chain seq x y z
N MET A 1 28.34 -7.77 -4.15
CA MET A 1 26.96 -7.27 -4.11
C MET A 1 26.22 -7.81 -5.32
N GLU A 2 25.09 -8.44 -5.12
CA GLU A 2 24.23 -8.97 -6.19
C GLU A 2 23.02 -8.04 -6.33
N GLN A 3 22.75 -7.56 -7.54
CA GLN A 3 21.55 -6.77 -7.79
C GLN A 3 20.33 -7.68 -7.79
N ILE A 4 19.35 -7.40 -6.90
CA ILE A 4 18.10 -8.18 -6.78
C ILE A 4 17.05 -7.63 -7.73
N THR A 5 16.88 -6.31 -7.75
CA THR A 5 15.85 -5.60 -8.53
C THR A 5 16.21 -4.13 -8.64
N TYR A 6 15.37 -3.38 -9.33
CA TYR A 6 15.44 -1.91 -9.42
C TYR A 6 14.03 -1.32 -9.41
N GLY A 7 13.91 -0.13 -8.86
CA GLY A 7 12.73 0.72 -8.94
C GLY A 7 12.89 1.83 -9.97
N ALA A 8 12.01 2.83 -9.95
CA ALA A 8 12.06 3.98 -10.83
C ALA A 8 13.28 4.89 -10.54
N SER A 9 13.69 5.03 -9.29
CA SER A 9 14.72 5.97 -8.81
C SER A 9 15.96 5.30 -8.20
N SER A 10 15.96 3.97 -8.01
CA SER A 10 17.02 3.28 -7.27
C SER A 10 17.21 1.83 -7.67
N GLY A 11 18.44 1.32 -7.49
CA GLY A 11 18.78 -0.09 -7.52
C GLY A 11 18.76 -0.70 -6.12
N ILE A 12 18.33 -1.96 -6.01
CA ILE A 12 18.30 -2.76 -4.79
C ILE A 12 19.34 -3.87 -4.90
N PHE A 13 20.26 -3.92 -3.95
CA PHE A 13 21.37 -4.85 -3.93
C PHE A 13 21.34 -5.70 -2.66
N LYS A 14 21.56 -7.00 -2.80
CA LYS A 14 21.79 -7.90 -1.67
C LYS A 14 23.24 -7.78 -1.20
N ILE A 15 23.42 -7.68 0.10
CA ILE A 15 24.73 -7.74 0.74
C ILE A 15 24.83 -9.03 1.58
N GLU A 16 26.00 -9.36 2.12
CA GLU A 16 26.26 -10.64 2.80
C GLU A 16 25.42 -10.88 4.05
N LYS A 17 24.89 -9.82 4.63
CA LYS A 17 23.97 -9.86 5.77
C LYS A 17 22.52 -10.09 5.31
N PRO A 18 21.59 -10.40 6.22
CA PRO A 18 20.14 -10.45 5.89
C PRO A 18 19.57 -9.05 5.63
N THR A 19 20.33 -8.19 4.96
CA THR A 19 19.99 -6.81 4.63
C THR A 19 20.17 -6.56 3.15
N ILE A 20 19.53 -5.49 2.69
CA ILE A 20 19.69 -4.95 1.34
C ILE A 20 20.24 -3.53 1.40
N LEU A 21 20.87 -3.14 0.33
CA LEU A 21 21.28 -1.78 0.07
C LEU A 21 20.43 -1.19 -1.05
N LYS A 22 19.72 -0.10 -0.76
CA LYS A 22 19.00 0.70 -1.76
C LYS A 22 19.86 1.89 -2.11
N CYS A 23 20.26 1.99 -3.39
CA CYS A 23 21.10 3.08 -3.91
C CYS A 23 20.34 3.87 -4.97
N PRO A 24 20.38 5.21 -4.97
CA PRO A 24 19.73 6.02 -5.98
C PRO A 24 20.46 5.90 -7.32
N PHE A 25 19.71 6.04 -8.40
CA PHE A 25 20.31 6.32 -9.70
C PHE A 25 20.80 7.77 -9.76
N PRO A 26 21.75 8.11 -10.63
CA PRO A 26 22.19 9.48 -10.81
C PRO A 26 21.02 10.43 -11.08
N GLY A 27 20.93 11.51 -10.31
CA GLY A 27 19.85 12.50 -10.36
C GLY A 27 18.66 12.23 -9.43
N PHE A 28 18.66 11.11 -8.67
CA PHE A 28 17.62 10.77 -7.70
C PHE A 28 18.12 10.81 -6.24
N GLU A 29 19.19 11.54 -5.98
CA GLU A 29 19.80 11.63 -4.65
C GLU A 29 18.88 12.34 -3.65
N ASP A 30 18.02 13.26 -4.11
CA ASP A 30 17.03 13.93 -3.27
C ASP A 30 15.94 12.99 -2.81
N ASP A 31 15.50 12.07 -3.65
CA ASP A 31 14.53 11.01 -3.31
C ASP A 31 15.08 10.13 -2.21
N LEU A 32 16.37 9.74 -2.32
CA LEU A 32 17.04 8.98 -1.27
C LEU A 32 17.14 9.76 0.04
N ARG A 33 17.49 11.05 -0.01
CA ARG A 33 17.56 11.89 1.19
C ARG A 33 16.19 12.01 1.87
N CYS A 34 15.12 12.12 1.09
CA CYS A 34 13.76 12.11 1.61
C CYS A 34 13.45 10.81 2.33
N GLU A 35 13.75 9.68 1.70
CA GLU A 35 13.53 8.35 2.26
C GLU A 35 14.32 8.13 3.55
N GLN A 36 15.61 8.49 3.58
CA GLN A 36 16.45 8.43 4.76
C GLN A 36 15.85 9.24 5.92
N ARG A 37 15.43 10.49 5.63
CA ARG A 37 14.80 11.35 6.64
C ARG A 37 13.49 10.76 7.17
N ALA A 38 12.67 10.19 6.30
CA ALA A 38 11.43 9.53 6.71
C ALA A 38 11.69 8.37 7.67
N TYR A 39 12.62 7.47 7.34
CA TYR A 39 13.00 6.37 8.22
C TYR A 39 13.60 6.83 9.55
N GLU A 40 14.43 7.88 9.55
CA GLU A 40 15.02 8.46 10.76
C GLU A 40 13.95 9.06 11.69
N LEU A 41 12.91 9.71 11.15
CA LEU A 41 11.78 10.24 11.92
C LEU A 41 10.84 9.15 12.43
N LEU A 42 10.59 8.12 11.62
CA LEU A 42 9.76 6.98 11.99
C LEU A 42 10.43 6.15 13.09
N GLY A 43 11.74 5.95 12.99
CA GLY A 43 12.44 5.04 13.88
C GLY A 43 11.97 3.59 13.72
N ARG A 44 12.15 2.79 14.77
CA ARG A 44 11.78 1.37 14.74
C ARG A 44 10.32 1.17 15.09
N HIS A 45 9.57 0.54 14.19
CA HIS A 45 8.17 0.18 14.41
C HIS A 45 7.84 -1.16 13.71
N PRO A 46 7.05 -2.07 14.31
CA PRO A 46 6.77 -3.39 13.72
C PRO A 46 6.03 -3.34 12.39
N ARG A 47 5.36 -2.22 12.07
CA ARG A 47 4.63 -2.02 10.81
C ARG A 47 5.38 -1.12 9.82
N ILE A 48 6.66 -0.89 9.98
CA ILE A 48 7.51 -0.13 9.05
C ILE A 48 8.71 -0.97 8.70
N ALA A 49 9.11 -1.00 7.43
CA ALA A 49 10.30 -1.70 7.00
C ALA A 49 11.53 -1.25 7.80
N HIS A 50 12.27 -2.21 8.31
CA HIS A 50 13.36 -1.90 9.24
C HIS A 50 14.53 -1.25 8.51
N TYR A 51 14.89 -0.07 8.97
CA TYR A 51 16.01 0.73 8.50
C TYR A 51 17.18 0.62 9.47
N TYR A 52 18.34 0.17 8.99
CA TYR A 52 19.56 0.02 9.80
C TYR A 52 20.41 1.29 9.79
N GLY A 53 20.25 2.14 8.78
CA GLY A 53 20.98 3.40 8.70
C GLY A 53 21.40 3.78 7.28
N ARG A 54 22.18 4.85 7.20
CA ARG A 54 22.81 5.29 5.95
C ARG A 54 24.03 4.41 5.66
N PHE A 55 24.14 4.00 4.41
CA PHE A 55 25.33 3.28 3.95
C PHE A 55 26.24 4.24 3.18
N ASN A 56 27.38 4.60 3.79
CA ASN A 56 28.41 5.46 3.19
C ASN A 56 27.87 6.75 2.52
N ASN A 57 26.83 7.34 3.05
CA ASN A 57 26.09 8.50 2.48
C ASN A 57 25.54 8.30 1.05
N VAL A 58 25.60 7.08 0.50
CA VAL A 58 25.18 6.77 -0.87
C VAL A 58 23.98 5.84 -0.96
N GLY A 59 23.49 5.33 0.17
CA GLY A 59 22.37 4.38 0.18
C GLY A 59 21.66 4.27 1.52
N CYS A 60 20.59 3.48 1.53
CA CYS A 60 19.86 3.02 2.70
C CYS A 60 20.14 1.54 2.95
N GLU A 61 20.58 1.17 4.16
CA GLU A 61 20.62 -0.23 4.57
C GLU A 61 19.27 -0.60 5.19
N LEU A 62 18.58 -1.58 4.59
CA LEU A 62 17.23 -2.02 4.97
C LEU A 62 17.23 -3.53 5.24
N GLU A 63 16.26 -4.00 6.01
CA GLU A 63 16.03 -5.42 6.20
C GLU A 63 15.63 -6.10 4.88
N TYR A 64 16.14 -7.31 4.66
CA TYR A 64 15.76 -8.13 3.51
C TYR A 64 14.51 -8.95 3.80
N TYR A 65 13.39 -8.55 3.22
CA TYR A 65 12.12 -9.27 3.29
C TYR A 65 12.08 -10.39 2.24
N ARG A 66 12.33 -11.63 2.66
CA ARG A 66 12.47 -12.79 1.76
C ARG A 66 11.22 -13.09 0.95
N ASN A 67 10.05 -12.83 1.51
CA ASN A 67 8.78 -13.03 0.83
C ASN A 67 8.52 -11.94 -0.23
N GLY A 68 9.24 -10.82 -0.16
CA GLY A 68 9.06 -9.67 -1.06
C GLY A 68 7.82 -8.85 -0.72
N CYS A 69 7.22 -8.24 -1.72
CA CYS A 69 6.04 -7.38 -1.61
C CYS A 69 4.72 -8.14 -1.82
N ILE A 70 3.60 -7.48 -1.56
CA ILE A 70 2.26 -8.02 -1.76
C ILE A 70 2.08 -8.55 -3.19
N ASP A 71 2.48 -7.82 -4.22
CA ASP A 71 2.35 -8.25 -5.63
C ASP A 71 2.98 -9.62 -5.86
N LYS A 72 4.19 -9.83 -5.32
CA LYS A 72 4.89 -11.11 -5.45
C LYS A 72 4.14 -12.24 -4.75
N ILE A 73 3.64 -11.99 -3.55
CA ILE A 73 2.87 -12.99 -2.79
C ILE A 73 1.58 -13.35 -3.53
N MET A 74 0.85 -12.34 -4.03
CA MET A 74 -0.41 -12.55 -4.74
C MET A 74 -0.25 -13.40 -6.02
N THR A 75 0.94 -13.38 -6.63
CA THR A 75 1.24 -14.20 -7.83
C THR A 75 1.79 -15.59 -7.51
N THR A 76 2.34 -15.80 -6.31
CA THR A 76 3.05 -17.05 -5.96
C THR A 76 2.32 -17.92 -4.95
N MET A 77 1.45 -17.35 -4.13
CA MET A 77 0.69 -18.11 -3.14
C MET A 77 -0.69 -18.50 -3.68
N HIS A 78 -1.02 -19.80 -3.54
CA HIS A 78 -2.35 -20.34 -3.81
C HIS A 78 -3.06 -20.61 -2.49
N GLY A 79 -4.27 -20.06 -2.32
CA GLY A 79 -5.09 -20.27 -1.12
C GLY A 79 -5.65 -18.97 -0.54
N GLU A 80 -6.34 -19.10 0.60
CA GLU A 80 -6.92 -17.94 1.28
C GLU A 80 -5.81 -17.07 1.89
N LEU A 81 -5.73 -15.84 1.42
CA LEU A 81 -4.81 -14.84 1.98
C LEU A 81 -5.48 -14.11 3.15
N PRO A 82 -4.73 -13.75 4.20
CA PRO A 82 -5.28 -13.08 5.37
C PRO A 82 -5.52 -11.58 5.12
N TYR A 83 -6.26 -11.25 4.05
CA TYR A 83 -6.44 -9.87 3.56
C TYR A 83 -7.03 -8.93 4.62
N LEU A 84 -7.91 -9.42 5.50
CA LEU A 84 -8.45 -8.62 6.61
C LEU A 84 -7.35 -8.23 7.60
N LYS A 85 -6.49 -9.19 7.97
CA LYS A 85 -5.33 -8.94 8.84
C LYS A 85 -4.33 -7.99 8.17
N TRP A 86 -4.09 -8.14 6.88
CA TRP A 86 -3.19 -7.26 6.15
C TRP A 86 -3.73 -5.84 6.04
N ALA A 87 -5.03 -5.67 5.76
CA ALA A 87 -5.67 -4.36 5.77
C ALA A 87 -5.55 -3.66 7.13
N GLU A 88 -5.78 -4.40 8.23
CA GLU A 88 -5.58 -3.88 9.59
C GLU A 88 -4.13 -3.44 9.84
N GLN A 89 -3.16 -4.27 9.48
CA GLN A 89 -1.73 -3.98 9.66
C GLN A 89 -1.25 -2.78 8.83
N ILE A 90 -1.77 -2.61 7.59
CA ILE A 90 -1.50 -1.42 6.77
C ILE A 90 -2.11 -0.17 7.43
N ALA A 91 -3.33 -0.26 7.96
CA ALA A 91 -3.95 0.85 8.66
C ALA A 91 -3.22 1.22 9.97
N GLU A 92 -2.71 0.24 10.73
CA GLU A 92 -1.82 0.49 11.89
C GLU A 92 -0.55 1.26 11.48
N ALA A 93 0.07 0.87 10.36
CA ALA A 93 1.21 1.59 9.81
C ALA A 93 0.85 3.04 9.44
N LEU A 94 -0.31 3.26 8.79
CA LEU A 94 -0.80 4.60 8.46
C LEU A 94 -1.03 5.45 9.71
N VAL A 95 -1.64 4.88 10.77
CA VAL A 95 -1.81 5.60 12.06
C VAL A 95 -0.45 6.06 12.58
N PHE A 96 0.54 5.19 12.58
CA PHE A 96 1.87 5.53 13.06
C PHE A 96 2.55 6.59 12.20
N MET A 97 2.59 6.42 10.86
CA MET A 97 3.21 7.38 9.95
C MET A 97 2.58 8.76 10.04
N HIS A 98 1.24 8.83 10.01
CA HIS A 98 0.51 10.09 10.10
C HIS A 98 0.69 10.79 11.45
N SER A 99 0.85 10.02 12.55
CA SER A 99 1.18 10.59 13.88
C SER A 99 2.55 11.27 13.93
N LYS A 100 3.44 10.91 12.98
CA LYS A 100 4.78 11.51 12.81
C LYS A 100 4.82 12.59 11.72
N GLY A 101 3.66 13.03 11.21
CA GLY A 101 3.58 14.03 10.15
C GLY A 101 4.03 13.53 8.78
N ILE A 102 4.11 12.19 8.58
CA ILE A 102 4.54 11.58 7.32
C ILE A 102 3.33 11.02 6.57
N ILE A 103 3.13 11.47 5.34
CA ILE A 103 2.17 10.94 4.37
C ILE A 103 2.98 10.18 3.32
N HIS A 104 2.64 8.92 3.06
CA HIS A 104 3.44 8.03 2.21
C HIS A 104 3.42 8.45 0.73
N CYS A 105 2.27 8.84 0.23
CA CYS A 105 2.01 9.29 -1.15
C CYS A 105 2.17 8.22 -2.24
N ASP A 106 2.73 7.05 -1.95
CA ASP A 106 2.89 5.92 -2.89
C ASP A 106 2.72 4.56 -2.20
N LEU A 107 1.71 4.42 -1.34
CA LEU A 107 1.42 3.20 -0.57
C LEU A 107 0.77 2.10 -1.44
N ARG A 108 1.43 1.71 -2.52
CA ARG A 108 0.96 0.65 -3.42
C ARG A 108 1.50 -0.71 -3.01
N THR A 109 0.89 -1.76 -3.54
CA THR A 109 1.23 -3.15 -3.23
C THR A 109 2.70 -3.53 -3.48
N PRO A 110 3.43 -2.99 -4.48
CA PRO A 110 4.87 -3.21 -4.60
C PRO A 110 5.69 -2.64 -3.44
N ASN A 111 5.16 -1.61 -2.76
CA ASN A 111 5.82 -0.91 -1.66
C ASN A 111 5.40 -1.41 -0.27
N ILE A 112 4.65 -2.52 -0.20
CA ILE A 112 4.22 -3.16 1.04
C ILE A 112 4.86 -4.53 1.12
N LEU A 113 5.83 -4.68 2.03
CA LEU A 113 6.60 -5.89 2.21
C LEU A 113 5.89 -6.87 3.16
N VAL A 114 6.10 -8.17 2.93
CA VAL A 114 5.39 -9.24 3.62
C VAL A 114 6.36 -10.16 4.36
N THR A 115 6.38 -10.05 5.66
CA THR A 115 6.72 -11.09 6.64
C THR A 115 5.74 -10.91 7.79
N ASP A 116 5.70 -9.76 8.38
CA ASP A 116 4.56 -8.99 8.84
C ASP A 116 4.45 -7.78 7.92
N ILE A 117 3.24 -7.27 7.67
CA ILE A 117 3.05 -6.16 6.73
C ILE A 117 3.85 -4.95 7.17
N ALA A 118 4.75 -4.50 6.31
CA ALA A 118 5.62 -3.37 6.55
C ALA A 118 5.73 -2.48 5.30
N PRO A 119 5.08 -1.29 5.27
CA PRO A 119 5.34 -0.27 4.26
C PRO A 119 6.81 0.10 4.15
N ALA A 120 7.25 0.29 2.92
CA ALA A 120 8.60 0.66 2.53
C ALA A 120 8.56 1.65 1.35
N ASP A 121 9.71 2.12 0.90
CA ASP A 121 9.86 3.07 -0.20
C ASP A 121 9.21 4.43 0.08
N PHE A 122 9.85 5.20 0.95
CA PHE A 122 9.42 6.56 1.32
C PHE A 122 10.00 7.64 0.39
N ALA A 123 10.51 7.29 -0.78
CA ALA A 123 11.11 8.24 -1.72
C ALA A 123 10.15 9.36 -2.15
N SER A 124 8.85 9.05 -2.22
CA SER A 124 7.79 9.98 -2.62
C SER A 124 7.02 10.61 -1.45
N CYS A 125 7.43 10.38 -0.20
CA CYS A 125 6.65 10.83 0.95
C CYS A 125 6.65 12.36 1.13
N CYS A 126 5.63 12.83 1.84
CA CYS A 126 5.53 14.21 2.31
C CYS A 126 5.79 14.22 3.83
N ILE A 127 6.70 15.07 4.28
CA ILE A 127 7.08 15.23 5.68
C ILE A 127 6.69 16.65 6.11
N ASP A 128 5.85 16.77 7.14
CA ASP A 128 5.38 18.06 7.69
C ASP A 128 4.82 19.02 6.62
N GLY A 129 4.11 18.49 5.62
CA GLY A 129 3.54 19.27 4.52
C GLY A 129 4.55 19.62 3.41
N VAL A 130 5.82 19.25 3.55
CA VAL A 130 6.85 19.47 2.53
C VAL A 130 6.99 18.21 1.67
N LYS A 131 6.64 18.32 0.39
CA LYS A 131 6.80 17.28 -0.61
C LYS A 131 8.17 17.41 -1.26
N VAL A 132 8.92 16.30 -1.35
CA VAL A 132 10.29 16.32 -1.89
C VAL A 132 10.35 15.78 -3.31
N SER A 133 9.45 14.88 -3.73
CA SER A 133 9.57 14.17 -5.00
C SER A 133 8.24 14.02 -5.75
N THR A 134 8.30 13.32 -6.88
CA THR A 134 7.16 13.01 -7.72
C THR A 134 6.26 11.97 -7.07
N VAL A 135 4.98 12.25 -7.06
CA VAL A 135 3.94 11.34 -6.56
C VAL A 135 3.63 10.27 -7.60
N THR A 136 3.10 9.14 -7.15
CA THR A 136 2.66 8.06 -8.06
C THR A 136 1.78 8.58 -9.20
N ASN A 137 2.15 8.19 -10.43
CA ASN A 137 1.38 8.53 -11.64
C ASN A 137 0.36 7.45 -12.02
N ILE A 138 0.20 6.39 -11.21
CA ILE A 138 -0.69 5.29 -11.54
C ILE A 138 -2.13 5.69 -11.24
N ALA A 139 -2.92 5.82 -12.29
CA ALA A 139 -4.30 6.36 -12.28
C ALA A 139 -5.21 5.70 -11.23
N ARG A 140 -5.11 4.38 -11.05
CA ARG A 140 -5.98 3.59 -10.15
C ARG A 140 -5.68 3.75 -8.67
N TYR A 141 -4.54 4.36 -8.35
CA TYR A 141 -4.04 4.60 -6.99
C TYR A 141 -3.89 6.10 -6.69
N ARG A 142 -4.52 6.95 -7.49
CA ARG A 142 -4.40 8.40 -7.38
C ARG A 142 -5.78 9.03 -7.21
N PRO A 143 -6.00 9.87 -6.17
CA PRO A 143 -7.26 10.58 -6.04
C PRO A 143 -7.48 11.54 -7.21
N PRO A 144 -8.74 11.74 -7.66
CA PRO A 144 -9.05 12.57 -8.81
C PRO A 144 -8.61 14.02 -8.68
N SER A 145 -8.50 14.54 -7.45
CA SER A 145 -7.99 15.89 -7.17
C SER A 145 -6.53 16.13 -7.63
N TRP A 146 -5.85 15.10 -8.10
CA TRP A 146 -4.45 15.14 -8.52
C TRP A 146 -4.26 15.22 -10.04
N GLU A 147 -5.22 15.70 -10.79
CA GLU A 147 -5.07 15.93 -12.25
C GLU A 147 -3.88 16.86 -12.54
N ASN A 148 -3.66 17.86 -11.68
CA ASN A 148 -2.46 18.70 -11.73
C ASN A 148 -1.55 18.44 -10.53
N TYR A 149 -0.76 17.36 -10.58
CA TYR A 149 0.11 16.91 -9.49
C TYR A 149 1.13 17.95 -9.00
N LYS A 150 1.42 18.99 -9.80
CA LYS A 150 2.35 20.07 -9.42
C LYS A 150 1.73 21.05 -8.42
N GLU A 151 0.42 21.19 -8.43
CA GLU A 151 -0.34 22.14 -7.61
C GLU A 151 -1.12 21.48 -6.46
N CYS A 152 -1.15 20.16 -6.42
CA CYS A 152 -1.93 19.42 -5.42
C CYS A 152 -1.31 19.51 -4.04
N LYS A 153 -2.12 19.93 -3.07
CA LYS A 153 -1.77 19.80 -1.66
C LYS A 153 -1.85 18.34 -1.25
N VAL A 154 -0.73 17.81 -0.78
CA VAL A 154 -0.70 16.48 -0.16
C VAL A 154 -1.48 16.52 1.15
N SER A 155 -2.31 15.52 1.36
CA SER A 155 -3.11 15.36 2.58
C SER A 155 -3.29 13.87 2.91
N LEU A 156 -3.82 13.55 4.07
CA LEU A 156 -4.13 12.18 4.48
C LEU A 156 -5.03 11.46 3.46
N GLN A 157 -5.85 12.20 2.71
CA GLN A 157 -6.74 11.64 1.70
C GLN A 157 -5.99 10.92 0.57
N ASN A 158 -4.73 11.28 0.33
CA ASN A 158 -3.90 10.60 -0.65
C ASN A 158 -3.66 9.15 -0.24
N ASP A 159 -3.20 8.95 1.00
CA ASP A 159 -2.96 7.61 1.52
C ASP A 159 -4.27 6.83 1.73
N PHE A 160 -5.36 7.50 2.13
CA PHE A 160 -6.67 6.82 2.26
C PHE A 160 -7.19 6.33 0.91
N PHE A 161 -7.10 7.14 -0.15
CA PHE A 161 -7.53 6.71 -1.48
C PHE A 161 -6.74 5.49 -1.95
N VAL A 162 -5.42 5.53 -1.81
CA VAL A 162 -4.53 4.42 -2.15
C VAL A 162 -4.87 3.19 -1.31
N PHE A 163 -5.07 3.35 0.00
CA PHE A 163 -5.46 2.26 0.90
C PHE A 163 -6.74 1.56 0.42
N GLY A 164 -7.78 2.30 0.04
CA GLY A 164 -9.00 1.73 -0.52
C GLY A 164 -8.73 0.88 -1.75
N SER A 165 -7.86 1.35 -2.65
CA SER A 165 -7.47 0.63 -3.87
C SER A 165 -6.59 -0.60 -3.58
N VAL A 166 -5.73 -0.53 -2.56
CA VAL A 166 -4.94 -1.68 -2.08
C VAL A 166 -5.84 -2.76 -1.48
N VAL A 167 -6.80 -2.38 -0.63
CA VAL A 167 -7.77 -3.34 -0.05
C VAL A 167 -8.62 -3.99 -1.14
N TYR A 168 -9.05 -3.22 -2.15
CA TYR A 168 -9.74 -3.77 -3.31
C TYR A 168 -8.88 -4.82 -4.02
N PHE A 169 -7.60 -4.52 -4.29
CA PHE A 169 -6.66 -5.45 -4.91
C PHE A 169 -6.45 -6.72 -4.06
N LEU A 170 -6.29 -6.58 -2.75
CA LEU A 170 -6.13 -7.73 -1.84
C LEU A 170 -7.30 -8.71 -1.89
N ILE A 171 -8.52 -8.20 -2.12
CA ILE A 171 -9.74 -9.01 -2.15
C ILE A 171 -10.01 -9.57 -3.54
N THR A 172 -9.82 -8.78 -4.60
CA THR A 172 -10.22 -9.13 -5.96
C THR A 172 -9.10 -9.67 -6.81
N HIS A 173 -7.83 -9.53 -6.37
CA HIS A 173 -6.61 -9.80 -7.12
C HIS A 173 -6.46 -8.91 -8.37
N GLU A 174 -7.21 -7.82 -8.43
CA GLU A 174 -7.27 -6.93 -9.58
C GLU A 174 -7.26 -5.47 -9.14
N ALA A 175 -6.63 -4.60 -9.93
CA ALA A 175 -6.73 -3.17 -9.69
C ALA A 175 -8.16 -2.66 -9.95
N PRO A 176 -8.63 -1.62 -9.25
CA PRO A 176 -9.91 -1.00 -9.57
C PRO A 176 -9.99 -0.61 -11.05
N TYR A 177 -11.10 -0.97 -11.73
CA TYR A 177 -11.30 -0.68 -13.15
C TYR A 177 -10.19 -1.19 -14.08
N LYS A 178 -9.65 -2.40 -13.82
CA LYS A 178 -8.53 -2.99 -14.59
C LYS A 178 -8.78 -3.03 -16.12
N ASP A 179 -10.05 -3.21 -16.52
CA ASP A 179 -10.45 -3.37 -17.92
C ASP A 179 -10.67 -2.03 -18.65
N LEU A 180 -10.54 -0.90 -17.94
CA LEU A 180 -10.66 0.44 -18.52
C LEU A 180 -9.27 1.04 -18.78
N GLU A 181 -9.22 1.94 -19.75
CA GLU A 181 -8.05 2.80 -19.92
C GLU A 181 -7.90 3.77 -18.73
N ASP A 182 -6.67 4.23 -18.46
CA ASP A 182 -6.38 5.09 -17.31
C ASP A 182 -7.24 6.36 -17.29
N HIS A 183 -7.44 6.99 -18.45
CA HIS A 183 -8.22 8.21 -18.56
C HIS A 183 -9.74 7.98 -18.31
N GLU A 184 -10.24 6.78 -18.57
CA GLU A 184 -11.63 6.40 -18.30
C GLU A 184 -11.84 6.17 -16.80
N ALA A 185 -10.92 5.45 -16.16
CA ALA A 185 -10.94 5.25 -14.71
C ALA A 185 -10.88 6.58 -13.95
N ILE A 186 -10.02 7.52 -14.37
CA ILE A 186 -9.93 8.87 -13.79
C ILE A 186 -11.25 9.62 -13.95
N LYS A 187 -11.88 9.58 -15.13
CA LYS A 187 -13.20 10.22 -15.35
C LYS A 187 -14.26 9.69 -14.40
N LEU A 188 -14.30 8.36 -14.16
CA LEU A 188 -15.23 7.76 -13.22
C LEU A 188 -14.97 8.25 -11.78
N TYR A 189 -13.73 8.28 -11.35
CA TYR A 189 -13.36 8.78 -10.03
C TYR A 189 -13.74 10.26 -9.86
N THR A 190 -13.52 11.08 -10.87
CA THR A 190 -13.83 12.53 -10.84
C THR A 190 -15.33 12.77 -10.64
N VAL A 191 -16.20 11.90 -11.17
CA VAL A 191 -17.65 11.98 -10.96
C VAL A 191 -18.13 11.17 -9.76
N GLY A 192 -17.23 10.71 -8.89
CA GLY A 192 -17.54 9.96 -7.67
C GLY A 192 -18.08 8.55 -7.90
N LYS A 193 -17.82 7.97 -9.07
CA LYS A 193 -18.16 6.58 -9.37
C LYS A 193 -16.96 5.70 -9.05
N PHE A 194 -17.22 4.66 -8.27
CA PHE A 194 -16.23 3.67 -7.82
C PHE A 194 -16.74 2.26 -8.11
N PRO A 195 -15.87 1.23 -8.14
CA PRO A 195 -16.31 -0.16 -8.26
C PRO A 195 -17.33 -0.53 -7.18
N ASP A 196 -18.28 -1.41 -7.50
CA ASP A 196 -19.21 -1.92 -6.52
C ASP A 196 -18.48 -2.87 -5.55
N VAL A 197 -18.41 -2.46 -4.30
CA VAL A 197 -17.76 -3.19 -3.20
C VAL A 197 -18.74 -3.58 -2.10
N SER A 198 -20.04 -3.44 -2.32
CA SER A 198 -21.10 -3.65 -1.32
C SER A 198 -21.10 -5.07 -0.73
N ARG A 199 -20.67 -6.05 -1.50
CA ARG A 199 -20.59 -7.46 -1.10
C ARG A 199 -19.37 -7.84 -0.25
N TRP A 200 -18.37 -6.95 -0.14
CA TRP A 200 -17.13 -7.28 0.53
C TRP A 200 -17.12 -6.83 1.99
N PRO A 201 -16.49 -7.58 2.91
CA PRO A 201 -16.46 -7.23 4.34
C PRO A 201 -15.92 -5.82 4.62
N LEU A 202 -14.95 -5.35 3.83
CA LEU A 202 -14.37 -4.00 3.93
C LEU A 202 -14.95 -3.02 2.89
N GLY A 203 -16.09 -3.34 2.27
CA GLY A 203 -16.69 -2.52 1.21
C GLY A 203 -17.03 -1.09 1.65
N THR A 204 -17.60 -0.95 2.84
CA THR A 204 -17.87 0.38 3.43
C THR A 204 -16.58 1.16 3.66
N VAL A 205 -15.52 0.50 4.13
CA VAL A 205 -14.20 1.12 4.37
C VAL A 205 -13.61 1.60 3.05
N MET A 206 -13.60 0.77 2.00
CA MET A 206 -13.12 1.14 0.67
C MET A 206 -13.87 2.34 0.10
N ASN A 207 -15.19 2.34 0.16
CA ASN A 207 -16.02 3.46 -0.31
C ASN A 207 -15.70 4.77 0.44
N LYS A 208 -15.60 4.73 1.77
CA LYS A 208 -15.23 5.91 2.57
C LYS A 208 -13.83 6.43 2.20
N CYS A 209 -12.87 5.53 1.96
CA CYS A 209 -11.53 5.90 1.52
C CYS A 209 -11.56 6.66 0.18
N TRP A 210 -12.23 6.11 -0.83
CA TRP A 210 -12.32 6.71 -2.16
C TRP A 210 -13.11 8.03 -2.18
N ARG A 211 -14.12 8.16 -1.33
CA ARG A 211 -14.95 9.37 -1.23
C ARG A 211 -14.35 10.45 -0.33
N GLY A 212 -13.21 10.19 0.32
CA GLY A 212 -12.59 11.14 1.22
C GLY A 212 -13.38 11.40 2.50
N GLU A 213 -14.11 10.39 3.00
CA GLU A 213 -14.98 10.52 4.17
C GLU A 213 -14.24 10.34 5.51
N TYR A 214 -12.98 9.90 5.48
CA TYR A 214 -12.16 9.82 6.70
C TYR A 214 -11.45 11.13 6.99
N SER A 215 -11.64 11.66 8.19
CA SER A 215 -10.94 12.84 8.70
C SER A 215 -9.62 12.48 9.40
N THR A 216 -9.51 11.27 9.94
CA THR A 216 -8.32 10.76 10.64
C THR A 216 -8.09 9.29 10.37
N THR A 217 -6.84 8.87 10.48
CA THR A 217 -6.47 7.46 10.33
C THR A 217 -7.00 6.58 11.46
N SER A 218 -7.19 7.16 12.66
CA SER A 218 -7.80 6.44 13.78
C SER A 218 -9.26 6.05 13.51
N HIS A 219 -10.00 6.88 12.77
CA HIS A 219 -11.37 6.53 12.35
C HIS A 219 -11.35 5.38 11.32
N LEU A 220 -10.42 5.41 10.38
CA LEU A 220 -10.22 4.32 9.42
C LEU A 220 -9.93 2.99 10.16
N LEU A 221 -8.96 2.99 11.07
CA LEU A 221 -8.59 1.78 11.83
C LEU A 221 -9.74 1.27 12.68
N LYS A 222 -10.51 2.16 13.31
CA LYS A 222 -11.71 1.80 14.08
C LYS A 222 -12.75 1.07 13.23
N ASP A 223 -13.04 1.57 12.03
CA ASP A 223 -13.99 0.93 11.11
C ASP A 223 -13.50 -0.45 10.66
N ILE A 224 -12.20 -0.60 10.41
CA ILE A 224 -11.60 -1.89 10.09
C ILE A 224 -11.78 -2.86 11.26
N HIS A 225 -11.48 -2.47 12.51
CA HIS A 225 -11.68 -3.30 13.69
C HIS A 225 -13.14 -3.74 13.86
N GLN A 226 -14.10 -2.88 13.55
CA GLN A 226 -15.52 -3.26 13.57
C GLN A 226 -15.83 -4.35 12.56
N CYS A 227 -15.27 -4.28 11.35
CA CYS A 227 -15.43 -5.31 10.33
C CYS A 227 -14.70 -6.62 10.69
N THR A 228 -13.51 -6.54 11.33
CA THR A 228 -12.69 -7.71 11.67
C THR A 228 -13.15 -8.41 12.95
N SER A 229 -13.80 -7.72 13.87
CA SER A 229 -14.32 -8.28 15.14
C SER A 229 -15.64 -9.02 15.00
N LEU A 230 -16.29 -8.99 13.84
CA LEU A 230 -17.52 -9.76 13.62
C LEU A 230 -17.23 -11.28 13.73
N PRO A 231 -18.12 -12.05 14.40
CA PRO A 231 -17.98 -13.50 14.49
C PRO A 231 -17.86 -14.16 13.12
N LEU A 232 -17.02 -15.20 13.01
CA LEU A 232 -16.74 -15.89 11.74
C LEU A 232 -18.01 -16.32 10.99
N HIS A 233 -19.05 -16.79 11.70
CA HIS A 233 -20.30 -17.19 11.07
C HIS A 233 -21.09 -16.03 10.43
N LEU A 234 -20.94 -14.79 10.92
CA LEU A 234 -21.51 -13.60 10.27
C LEU A 234 -20.65 -13.14 9.08
N LYS A 235 -19.34 -13.32 9.15
CA LYS A 235 -18.43 -13.04 8.00
C LYS A 235 -18.75 -13.94 6.81
N TRP A 236 -19.02 -15.24 7.07
CA TRP A 236 -19.37 -16.22 6.06
C TRP A 236 -20.81 -16.05 5.54
N TRP A 237 -21.75 -15.59 6.38
CA TRP A 237 -23.12 -15.34 5.94
C TRP A 237 -23.20 -14.29 4.83
N PHE A 238 -22.34 -13.28 4.85
CA PHE A 238 -22.18 -12.33 3.75
C PHE A 238 -21.42 -12.93 2.55
N ALA A 239 -20.53 -13.89 2.77
CA ALA A 239 -19.79 -14.56 1.70
C ALA A 239 -20.61 -15.67 1.02
N ASP A 240 -21.28 -16.53 1.76
CA ASP A 240 -22.05 -17.67 1.24
C ASP A 240 -23.30 -17.27 0.45
N MET A 241 -23.88 -16.12 0.72
CA MET A 241 -25.02 -15.63 -0.06
C MET A 241 -24.66 -15.33 -1.52
N PHE A 242 -23.37 -15.30 -1.90
CA PHE A 242 -22.88 -14.98 -3.24
C PHE A 242 -21.96 -16.03 -3.87
N PHE A 243 -21.53 -17.06 -3.14
CA PHE A 243 -20.68 -18.14 -3.68
C PHE A 243 -21.44 -19.29 -4.35
N SER A 244 -22.75 -19.17 -4.52
CA SER A 244 -23.59 -20.19 -5.18
C SER A 244 -23.39 -20.33 -6.70
N TYR A 245 -22.42 -19.65 -7.30
CA TYR A 245 -22.09 -19.79 -8.72
C TYR A 245 -20.56 -19.73 -8.96
N ARG A 246 -19.90 -20.85 -8.74
CA ARG A 246 -18.79 -21.43 -9.51
C ARG A 246 -18.14 -22.56 -8.72
N SER A 247 -18.67 -23.75 -8.91
CA SER A 247 -17.96 -24.99 -8.60
C SER A 247 -16.77 -25.12 -9.56
N CYS A 248 -15.57 -24.89 -9.06
CA CYS A 248 -14.35 -25.44 -9.61
C CYS A 248 -13.80 -26.40 -8.58
N GLU A 249 -14.02 -27.69 -8.80
CA GLU A 249 -13.35 -28.77 -8.07
C GLU A 249 -11.84 -28.69 -8.34
N ILE A 250 -11.09 -28.38 -7.29
CA ILE A 250 -9.63 -28.61 -7.32
C ILE A 250 -9.41 -29.97 -6.66
N ARG A 251 -9.08 -30.99 -7.46
CA ARG A 251 -8.55 -32.26 -6.96
C ARG A 251 -7.08 -32.04 -6.57
N ILE A 252 -6.81 -32.17 -5.27
CA ILE A 252 -5.44 -32.30 -4.77
C ILE A 252 -5.05 -33.77 -5.00
N THR A 253 -4.04 -34.02 -5.83
CA THR A 253 -3.29 -35.26 -5.85
C THR A 253 -2.01 -35.07 -5.04
N PHE A 254 -1.77 -36.03 -4.12
CA PHE A 254 -0.59 -36.14 -3.26
C PHE A 254 0.71 -36.30 -4.04
#